data_6338237dc27763de8135742b5886ae67
#
_entry.id   6338237dc27763de8135742b5886ae67
#
_cell.length_a   1.000
_cell.length_b   1.000
_cell.length_c   1.000
_cell.angle_alpha   90.00
_cell.angle_beta   90.00
_cell.angle_gamma   90.00
#
_symmetry.space_group_name_H-M   'P 1'
#
loop_
_entity.id
_entity.type
_entity.pdbx_description
1 polymer ?
#
loop_
_entity_poly.entity_id
_entity_poly.type
_entity_poly.pdbx_seq_one_letter_code
_entity_poly.pdbx_strand_id
1 'polypeptide(L)'
;MEKTSILIVDDDVSLGETLSLVLGRKGYAVVIAKGGPEAIERVKERPFDVVFMDIKMPLMNGVEAYKRIKKVRPEAVVVMMTAYAVEELVQKALQEGAYGIIYKPLDIEKVITLIERAREVRQGALILVVDDDPGTCTTLKNILTKKKYEVGIVHTGEEAIARARKKDYDVIFIDMKLPTINGLETYLAIKKANTEAVAIMMTGYRQEIADLVEEALNSNAYTCLYKPLDGEEVLRLVEEVRERKQKSG
;
A
#
# COMPACT_ATOMS: atom_id res chain seq x y z
N MET A 1 4.63 13.19 14.82
CA MET A 1 4.65 12.12 13.81
C MET A 1 5.91 11.29 13.99
N GLU A 2 5.79 9.99 13.97
CA GLU A 2 6.94 9.08 14.02
C GLU A 2 7.76 9.21 12.72
N LYS A 3 9.08 9.30 12.83
CA LYS A 3 9.95 9.43 11.65
C LYS A 3 9.97 8.12 10.87
N THR A 4 9.87 8.20 9.55
CA THR A 4 10.03 7.01 8.67
C THR A 4 11.38 6.36 8.91
N SER A 5 11.37 5.07 9.23
CA SER A 5 12.56 4.31 9.59
C SER A 5 13.08 3.49 8.41
N ILE A 6 14.35 3.66 8.10
CA ILE A 6 15.03 3.04 6.96
C ILE A 6 16.18 2.19 7.45
N LEU A 7 16.31 0.98 6.91
CA LEU A 7 17.51 0.15 7.07
C LEU A 7 18.29 0.15 5.76
N ILE A 8 19.56 0.52 5.83
CA ILE A 8 20.49 0.42 4.70
C ILE A 8 21.44 -0.74 5.00
N VAL A 9 21.50 -1.70 4.08
CA VAL A 9 22.31 -2.91 4.20
C VAL A 9 23.33 -2.94 3.07
N ASP A 10 24.57 -2.67 3.40
CA ASP A 10 25.68 -2.57 2.44
C ASP A 10 26.99 -2.84 3.17
N ASP A 11 27.93 -3.56 2.57
CA ASP A 11 29.25 -3.76 3.12
C ASP A 11 30.17 -2.54 2.85
N ASP A 12 29.80 -1.68 1.90
CA ASP A 12 30.42 -0.35 1.73
C ASP A 12 29.86 0.63 2.78
N VAL A 13 30.59 0.72 3.89
CA VAL A 13 30.25 1.61 5.01
C VAL A 13 30.14 3.07 4.56
N SER A 14 31.00 3.53 3.63
CA SER A 14 31.02 4.93 3.15
C SER A 14 29.73 5.28 2.40
N LEU A 15 29.19 4.37 1.60
CA LEU A 15 27.91 4.56 0.95
C LEU A 15 26.77 4.63 1.98
N GLY A 16 26.76 3.72 2.96
CA GLY A 16 25.79 3.72 4.05
C GLY A 16 25.77 5.03 4.84
N GLU A 17 26.96 5.54 5.23
CA GLU A 17 27.11 6.81 5.94
C GLU A 17 26.63 8.01 5.11
N THR A 18 26.98 8.05 3.81
CA THR A 18 26.55 9.11 2.89
C THR A 18 25.03 9.15 2.77
N LEU A 19 24.39 8.01 2.53
CA LEU A 19 22.93 7.90 2.46
C LEU A 19 22.28 8.28 3.79
N SER A 20 22.85 7.81 4.91
CA SER A 20 22.34 8.14 6.25
C SER A 20 22.37 9.65 6.50
N LEU A 21 23.43 10.34 6.11
CA LEU A 21 23.53 11.79 6.25
C LEU A 21 22.51 12.52 5.39
N VAL A 22 22.38 12.15 4.12
CA VAL A 22 21.47 12.81 3.17
C VAL A 22 20.00 12.57 3.57
N LEU A 23 19.62 11.33 3.85
CA LEU A 23 18.27 10.97 4.24
C LEU A 23 17.92 11.50 5.64
N GLY A 24 18.89 11.52 6.57
CA GLY A 24 18.71 12.11 7.90
C GLY A 24 18.39 13.61 7.85
N ARG A 25 19.03 14.38 6.95
CA ARG A 25 18.71 15.80 6.70
C ARG A 25 17.31 16.01 6.15
N LYS A 26 16.76 15.02 5.44
CA LYS A 26 15.38 15.03 4.94
C LYS A 26 14.35 14.52 5.97
N GLY A 27 14.78 14.20 7.20
CA GLY A 27 13.91 13.85 8.31
C GLY A 27 13.68 12.35 8.51
N TYR A 28 14.33 11.48 7.75
CA TYR A 28 14.24 10.03 7.91
C TYR A 28 15.10 9.52 9.08
N ALA A 29 14.68 8.43 9.72
CA ALA A 29 15.46 7.72 10.72
C ALA A 29 16.19 6.55 10.07
N VAL A 30 17.50 6.67 9.90
CA VAL A 30 18.32 5.69 9.16
C VAL A 30 19.14 4.83 10.12
N VAL A 31 19.14 3.53 9.88
CA VAL A 31 20.02 2.55 10.52
C VAL A 31 20.85 1.87 9.43
N ILE A 32 22.11 1.59 9.72
CA ILE A 32 23.02 0.91 8.79
C ILE A 32 23.31 -0.49 9.34
N ALA A 33 23.32 -1.49 8.47
CA ALA A 33 23.81 -2.83 8.71
C ALA A 33 24.91 -3.15 7.68
N LYS A 34 26.03 -3.70 8.13
CA LYS A 34 27.19 -3.97 7.28
C LYS A 34 27.11 -5.27 6.49
N GLY A 35 25.96 -5.93 6.51
CA GLY A 35 25.71 -7.18 5.77
C GLY A 35 24.45 -7.89 6.19
N GLY A 36 24.15 -8.99 5.48
CA GLY A 36 22.93 -9.77 5.66
C GLY A 36 22.66 -10.26 7.08
N PRO A 37 23.65 -10.85 7.80
CA PRO A 37 23.44 -11.31 9.18
C PRO A 37 23.01 -10.19 10.11
N GLU A 38 23.68 -9.03 10.09
CA GLU A 38 23.33 -7.89 10.93
C GLU A 38 21.94 -7.34 10.55
N ALA A 39 21.62 -7.27 9.26
CA ALA A 39 20.31 -6.82 8.80
C ALA A 39 19.17 -7.68 9.36
N ILE A 40 19.35 -9.01 9.40
CA ILE A 40 18.37 -9.93 9.95
C ILE A 40 18.14 -9.66 11.45
N GLU A 41 19.19 -9.45 12.23
CA GLU A 41 19.06 -9.13 13.66
C GLU A 41 18.35 -7.80 13.87
N ARG A 42 18.71 -6.75 13.11
CA ARG A 42 18.04 -5.44 13.19
C ARG A 42 16.54 -5.55 12.89
N VAL A 43 16.15 -6.35 11.89
CA VAL A 43 14.75 -6.57 11.52
C VAL A 43 13.99 -7.39 12.58
N LYS A 44 14.64 -8.28 13.31
CA LYS A 44 14.05 -8.98 14.46
C LYS A 44 13.75 -8.01 15.61
N GLU A 45 14.70 -7.12 15.92
CA GLU A 45 14.57 -6.14 17.01
C GLU A 45 13.39 -5.17 16.78
N ARG A 46 13.26 -4.63 15.56
CA ARG A 46 12.19 -3.69 15.22
C ARG A 46 11.84 -3.70 13.72
N PRO A 47 10.62 -3.28 13.37
CA PRO A 47 10.27 -3.10 11.96
C PRO A 47 10.93 -1.84 11.36
N PHE A 48 11.18 -1.88 10.05
CA PHE A 48 11.60 -0.74 9.24
C PHE A 48 10.55 -0.46 8.16
N ASP A 49 10.35 0.79 7.78
CA ASP A 49 9.42 1.16 6.72
C ASP A 49 9.91 0.69 5.36
N VAL A 50 11.22 0.77 5.13
CA VAL A 50 11.88 0.23 3.96
C VAL A 50 13.28 -0.26 4.30
N VAL A 51 13.70 -1.34 3.64
CA VAL A 51 15.06 -1.88 3.71
C VAL A 51 15.69 -1.75 2.34
N PHE A 52 16.77 -1.00 2.21
CA PHE A 52 17.63 -0.99 1.04
C PHE A 52 18.73 -2.03 1.24
N MET A 53 18.83 -3.02 0.35
CA MET A 53 19.69 -4.18 0.50
C MET A 53 20.63 -4.34 -0.68
N ASP A 54 21.93 -4.23 -0.48
CA ASP A 54 22.88 -4.58 -1.54
C ASP A 54 22.80 -6.06 -1.90
N ILE A 55 22.86 -6.36 -3.19
CA ILE A 55 22.80 -7.75 -3.69
C ILE A 55 24.11 -8.47 -3.41
N LYS A 56 25.25 -7.79 -3.63
CA LYS A 56 26.58 -8.43 -3.50
C LYS A 56 27.21 -8.05 -2.16
N MET A 57 27.12 -8.92 -1.19
CA MET A 57 27.77 -8.76 0.11
C MET A 57 28.56 -10.02 0.49
N PRO A 58 29.65 -9.89 1.27
CA PRO A 58 30.39 -11.01 1.82
C PRO A 58 29.52 -11.88 2.75
N LEU A 59 29.84 -13.15 2.87
CA LEU A 59 29.22 -14.14 3.75
C LEU A 59 27.78 -14.53 3.39
N MET A 60 26.94 -13.55 3.04
CA MET A 60 25.55 -13.75 2.70
C MET A 60 25.13 -12.69 1.68
N ASN A 61 24.71 -13.11 0.49
CA ASN A 61 24.22 -12.17 -0.52
C ASN A 61 22.85 -11.61 -0.15
N GLY A 62 22.49 -10.47 -0.75
CA GLY A 62 21.26 -9.76 -0.43
C GLY A 62 19.98 -10.56 -0.68
N VAL A 63 19.96 -11.43 -1.70
CA VAL A 63 18.79 -12.28 -2.00
C VAL A 63 18.58 -13.33 -0.89
N GLU A 64 19.66 -13.88 -0.35
CA GLU A 64 19.58 -14.82 0.76
C GLU A 64 19.14 -14.11 2.05
N ALA A 65 19.70 -12.92 2.33
CA ALA A 65 19.30 -12.10 3.45
C ALA A 65 17.82 -11.71 3.36
N TYR A 66 17.35 -11.28 2.18
CA TYR A 66 15.96 -11.00 1.89
C TYR A 66 15.02 -12.16 2.25
N LYS A 67 15.31 -13.38 1.79
CA LYS A 67 14.49 -14.55 2.10
C LYS A 67 14.37 -14.80 3.60
N ARG A 68 15.45 -14.60 4.35
CA ARG A 68 15.44 -14.75 5.81
C ARG A 68 14.67 -13.62 6.49
N ILE A 69 14.79 -12.38 6.01
CA ILE A 69 14.01 -11.24 6.49
C ILE A 69 12.51 -11.49 6.26
N LYS A 70 12.10 -11.95 5.07
CA LYS A 70 10.69 -12.25 4.77
C LYS A 70 10.10 -13.36 5.63
N LYS A 71 10.92 -14.34 6.10
CA LYS A 71 10.47 -15.36 7.06
C LYS A 71 10.20 -14.76 8.46
N VAL A 72 10.95 -13.74 8.86
CA VAL A 72 10.79 -13.06 10.16
C VAL A 72 9.73 -11.97 10.11
N ARG A 73 9.71 -11.22 9.02
CA ARG A 73 8.80 -10.10 8.74
C ARG A 73 8.25 -10.22 7.33
N PRO A 74 7.18 -10.98 7.10
CA PRO A 74 6.59 -11.14 5.77
C PRO A 74 6.21 -9.82 5.11
N GLU A 75 5.82 -8.81 5.92
CA GLU A 75 5.44 -7.47 5.50
C GLU A 75 6.61 -6.53 5.19
N ALA A 76 7.86 -6.95 5.40
CA ALA A 76 9.02 -6.09 5.17
C ALA A 76 9.11 -5.66 3.69
N VAL A 77 9.18 -4.36 3.44
CA VAL A 77 9.40 -3.81 2.10
C VAL A 77 10.90 -3.72 1.86
N VAL A 78 11.40 -4.48 0.89
CA VAL A 78 12.84 -4.56 0.58
C VAL A 78 13.09 -4.14 -0.85
N VAL A 79 13.92 -3.12 -1.02
CA VAL A 79 14.43 -2.63 -2.31
C VAL A 79 15.87 -3.13 -2.46
N MET A 80 16.15 -3.82 -3.55
CA MET A 80 17.50 -4.30 -3.82
C MET A 80 18.35 -3.19 -4.45
N MET A 81 19.59 -3.07 -3.99
CA MET A 81 20.61 -2.19 -4.58
C MET A 81 21.64 -3.03 -5.34
N THR A 82 22.10 -2.57 -6.48
CA THR A 82 23.14 -3.29 -7.24
C THR A 82 23.99 -2.35 -8.08
N ALA A 83 25.31 -2.61 -8.13
CA ALA A 83 26.24 -1.90 -9.00
C ALA A 83 26.23 -2.43 -10.45
N TYR A 84 25.80 -3.68 -10.65
CA TYR A 84 25.79 -4.34 -11.95
C TYR A 84 24.48 -5.08 -12.13
N ALA A 85 23.98 -5.09 -13.36
CA ALA A 85 22.89 -5.97 -13.78
C ALA A 85 23.37 -7.44 -13.73
N VAL A 86 23.47 -8.01 -12.53
CA VAL A 86 23.57 -9.46 -12.37
C VAL A 86 22.17 -10.00 -12.60
N GLU A 87 21.84 -10.19 -13.88
CA GLU A 87 20.50 -10.41 -14.38
C GLU A 87 19.80 -11.55 -13.63
N GLU A 88 20.53 -12.63 -13.35
CA GLU A 88 19.99 -13.78 -12.59
C GLU A 88 19.60 -13.46 -11.15
N LEU A 89 20.43 -12.74 -10.39
CA LEU A 89 20.14 -12.38 -8.99
C LEU A 89 19.05 -11.33 -8.90
N VAL A 90 19.01 -10.39 -9.84
CA VAL A 90 17.98 -9.37 -9.97
C VAL A 90 16.63 -10.04 -10.26
N GLN A 91 16.57 -10.91 -11.26
CA GLN A 91 15.35 -11.65 -11.61
C GLN A 91 14.89 -12.54 -10.45
N LYS A 92 15.82 -13.21 -9.78
CA LYS A 92 15.49 -14.04 -8.61
C LYS A 92 14.92 -13.21 -7.45
N ALA A 93 15.47 -12.02 -7.17
CA ALA A 93 14.95 -11.15 -6.14
C ALA A 93 13.51 -10.68 -6.45
N LEU A 94 13.23 -10.31 -7.71
CA LEU A 94 11.89 -9.90 -8.14
C LEU A 94 10.88 -11.06 -8.09
N GLN A 95 11.28 -12.26 -8.54
CA GLN A 95 10.44 -13.46 -8.47
C GLN A 95 10.09 -13.86 -7.03
N GLU A 96 11.00 -13.60 -6.09
CA GLU A 96 10.78 -13.84 -4.67
C GLU A 96 9.97 -12.70 -4.00
N GLY A 97 9.58 -11.65 -4.77
CA GLY A 97 8.72 -10.57 -4.31
C GLY A 97 9.46 -9.39 -3.68
N ALA A 98 10.72 -9.13 -4.05
CA ALA A 98 11.38 -7.86 -3.72
C ALA A 98 10.58 -6.70 -4.31
N TYR A 99 10.42 -5.62 -3.52
CA TYR A 99 9.59 -4.48 -3.88
C TYR A 99 10.09 -3.74 -5.12
N GLY A 100 11.40 -3.69 -5.30
CA GLY A 100 12.00 -3.04 -6.45
C GLY A 100 13.53 -3.18 -6.46
N ILE A 101 14.12 -2.62 -7.48
CA ILE A 101 15.58 -2.60 -7.67
C ILE A 101 16.01 -1.18 -7.98
N ILE A 102 17.13 -0.77 -7.38
CA ILE A 102 17.80 0.49 -7.70
C ILE A 102 19.28 0.21 -8.04
N TYR A 103 19.76 0.89 -9.08
CA TYR A 103 21.12 0.71 -9.56
C TYR A 103 22.06 1.75 -8.93
N LYS A 104 23.25 1.31 -8.53
CA LYS A 104 24.34 2.22 -8.11
C LYS A 104 25.03 2.81 -9.37
N PRO A 105 25.38 4.12 -9.40
CA PRO A 105 25.29 5.09 -8.32
C PRO A 105 23.85 5.49 -8.02
N LEU A 106 23.54 5.63 -6.72
CA LEU A 106 22.17 5.88 -6.27
C LEU A 106 21.74 7.33 -6.53
N ASP A 107 20.67 7.48 -7.28
CA ASP A 107 19.96 8.74 -7.46
C ASP A 107 19.06 9.00 -6.23
N ILE A 108 19.37 10.08 -5.49
CA ILE A 108 18.67 10.41 -4.24
C ILE A 108 17.18 10.67 -4.45
N GLU A 109 16.78 11.28 -5.57
CA GLU A 109 15.36 11.52 -5.88
C GLU A 109 14.62 10.19 -6.09
N LYS A 110 15.24 9.23 -6.77
CA LYS A 110 14.69 7.88 -6.92
C LYS A 110 14.62 7.13 -5.59
N VAL A 111 15.64 7.26 -4.74
CA VAL A 111 15.61 6.67 -3.38
C VAL A 111 14.44 7.21 -2.59
N ILE A 112 14.22 8.53 -2.59
CA ILE A 112 13.11 9.18 -1.89
C ILE A 112 11.77 8.69 -2.44
N THR A 113 11.60 8.69 -3.75
CA THR A 113 10.39 8.17 -4.40
C THR A 113 10.07 6.73 -3.97
N LEU A 114 11.09 5.86 -3.89
CA LEU A 114 10.92 4.49 -3.41
C LEU A 114 10.56 4.43 -1.92
N ILE A 115 11.10 5.30 -1.08
CA ILE A 115 10.74 5.40 0.34
C ILE A 115 9.28 5.80 0.50
N GLU A 116 8.82 6.83 -0.21
CA GLU A 116 7.43 7.30 -0.14
C GLU A 116 6.45 6.20 -0.58
N ARG A 117 6.71 5.57 -1.72
CA ARG A 117 5.92 4.43 -2.22
C ARG A 117 5.95 3.22 -1.27
N ALA A 118 7.09 2.90 -0.67
CA ALA A 118 7.23 1.82 0.30
C ALA A 118 6.39 2.07 1.57
N ARG A 119 6.31 3.33 2.00
CA ARG A 119 5.42 3.75 3.11
C ARG A 119 3.96 3.50 2.78
N GLU A 120 3.51 3.90 1.60
CA GLU A 120 2.12 3.68 1.16
C GLU A 120 1.77 2.20 1.17
N VAL A 121 2.67 1.33 0.68
CA VAL A 121 2.48 -0.13 0.73
C VAL A 121 2.37 -0.65 2.15
N ARG A 122 3.19 -0.13 3.07
CA ARG A 122 3.22 -0.60 4.45
C ARG A 122 2.10 -0.04 5.33
N GLN A 123 1.67 1.19 5.08
CA GLN A 123 0.55 1.80 5.80
C GLN A 123 -0.79 1.12 5.47
N GLY A 124 -0.82 0.27 4.46
CA GLY A 124 -2.03 -0.35 3.96
C GLY A 124 -2.81 0.63 3.07
N ALA A 125 -3.87 0.14 2.44
CA ALA A 125 -4.77 1.01 1.69
C ALA A 125 -5.54 1.92 2.65
N LEU A 126 -5.74 3.16 2.23
CA LEU A 126 -6.65 4.07 2.88
C LEU A 126 -8.06 3.87 2.29
N ILE A 127 -8.96 3.38 3.11
CA ILE A 127 -10.28 2.95 2.69
C ILE A 127 -11.35 3.84 3.32
N LEU A 128 -12.33 4.27 2.53
CA LEU A 128 -13.53 4.91 3.01
C LEU A 128 -14.72 3.95 2.87
N VAL A 129 -15.49 3.80 3.92
CA VAL A 129 -16.76 3.05 3.92
C VAL A 129 -17.89 4.06 4.07
N VAL A 130 -18.83 4.02 3.11
CA VAL A 130 -20.00 4.90 3.04
C VAL A 130 -21.25 4.02 3.11
N ASP A 131 -21.89 3.98 4.25
CA ASP A 131 -23.05 3.14 4.50
C ASP A 131 -23.83 3.68 5.70
N ASP A 132 -25.14 3.81 5.60
CA ASP A 132 -26.00 4.31 6.68
C ASP A 132 -26.28 3.24 7.75
N ASP A 133 -26.01 1.96 7.45
CA ASP A 133 -26.11 0.88 8.43
C ASP A 133 -24.83 0.73 9.27
N PRO A 134 -24.89 1.04 10.61
CA PRO A 134 -23.71 0.90 11.48
C PRO A 134 -23.18 -0.53 11.59
N GLY A 135 -24.03 -1.54 11.36
CA GLY A 135 -23.64 -2.96 11.39
C GLY A 135 -22.72 -3.31 10.23
N THR A 136 -23.07 -2.91 9.02
CA THR A 136 -22.24 -3.05 7.82
C THR A 136 -20.90 -2.31 8.00
N CYS A 137 -20.95 -1.07 8.45
CA CYS A 137 -19.75 -0.26 8.73
C CYS A 137 -18.80 -0.94 9.72
N THR A 138 -19.34 -1.45 10.83
CA THR A 138 -18.56 -2.16 11.85
C THR A 138 -17.94 -3.44 11.30
N THR A 139 -18.70 -4.20 10.53
CA THR A 139 -18.26 -5.45 9.91
C THR A 139 -17.09 -5.20 8.95
N LEU A 140 -17.24 -4.25 8.01
CA LEU A 140 -16.17 -3.88 7.07
C LEU A 140 -14.93 -3.35 7.79
N LYS A 141 -15.11 -2.47 8.77
CA LYS A 141 -14.00 -1.97 9.57
C LYS A 141 -13.21 -3.11 10.21
N ASN A 142 -13.90 -4.06 10.85
CA ASN A 142 -13.26 -5.18 11.51
C ASN A 142 -12.51 -6.10 10.53
N ILE A 143 -13.07 -6.35 9.34
CA ILE A 143 -12.42 -7.15 8.28
C ILE A 143 -11.15 -6.44 7.80
N LEU A 144 -11.27 -5.18 7.44
CA LEU A 144 -10.21 -4.40 6.81
C LEU A 144 -9.07 -4.04 7.78
N THR A 145 -9.38 -3.70 9.03
CA THR A 145 -8.35 -3.35 10.03
C THR A 145 -7.51 -4.56 10.46
N LYS A 146 -8.02 -5.79 10.36
CA LYS A 146 -7.21 -7.02 10.55
C LYS A 146 -6.04 -7.11 9.57
N LYS A 147 -6.18 -6.55 8.37
CA LYS A 147 -5.12 -6.45 7.34
C LYS A 147 -4.33 -5.13 7.42
N LYS A 148 -4.47 -4.39 8.54
CA LYS A 148 -3.79 -3.11 8.79
C LYS A 148 -4.16 -1.99 7.81
N TYR A 149 -5.33 -2.06 7.16
CA TYR A 149 -5.85 -0.97 6.36
C TYR A 149 -6.36 0.16 7.27
N GLU A 150 -6.15 1.41 6.87
CA GLU A 150 -6.74 2.55 7.55
C GLU A 150 -8.16 2.76 7.02
N VAL A 151 -9.16 2.70 7.91
CA VAL A 151 -10.58 2.73 7.52
C VAL A 151 -11.27 3.94 8.10
N GLY A 152 -11.71 4.85 7.22
CA GLY A 152 -12.67 5.89 7.53
C GLY A 152 -14.09 5.39 7.35
N ILE A 153 -15.02 5.85 8.19
CA ILE A 153 -16.46 5.57 8.06
C ILE A 153 -17.20 6.89 7.96
N VAL A 154 -18.21 6.91 7.12
CA VAL A 154 -19.23 7.97 7.00
C VAL A 154 -20.59 7.34 6.73
N HIS A 155 -21.66 8.03 7.09
CA HIS A 155 -23.01 7.49 7.00
C HIS A 155 -23.89 8.17 5.95
N THR A 156 -23.36 9.19 5.27
CA THR A 156 -24.08 9.91 4.20
C THR A 156 -23.17 10.18 2.99
N GLY A 157 -23.78 10.39 1.82
CA GLY A 157 -23.06 10.72 0.61
C GLY A 157 -22.35 12.07 0.69
N GLU A 158 -22.97 13.05 1.35
CA GLU A 158 -22.39 14.38 1.53
C GLU A 158 -21.11 14.36 2.39
N GLU A 159 -21.12 13.57 3.47
CA GLU A 159 -19.93 13.36 4.28
C GLU A 159 -18.82 12.68 3.48
N ALA A 160 -19.18 11.70 2.64
CA ALA A 160 -18.23 11.00 1.77
C ALA A 160 -17.57 11.97 0.79
N ILE A 161 -18.34 12.81 0.12
CA ILE A 161 -17.83 13.83 -0.80
C ILE A 161 -16.93 14.82 -0.07
N ALA A 162 -17.35 15.29 1.11
CA ALA A 162 -16.56 16.24 1.90
C ALA A 162 -15.22 15.63 2.36
N ARG A 163 -15.20 14.34 2.68
CA ARG A 163 -13.95 13.63 3.04
C ARG A 163 -13.04 13.36 1.85
N ALA A 164 -13.60 12.92 0.71
CA ALA A 164 -12.84 12.66 -0.51
C ALA A 164 -12.16 13.92 -1.07
N ARG A 165 -12.71 15.12 -0.81
CA ARG A 165 -12.07 16.41 -1.16
C ARG A 165 -10.87 16.77 -0.29
N LYS A 166 -10.75 16.17 0.91
CA LYS A 166 -9.70 16.51 1.89
C LYS A 166 -8.60 15.46 1.99
N LYS A 167 -8.88 14.24 1.56
CA LYS A 167 -7.98 13.10 1.72
C LYS A 167 -8.15 12.15 0.53
N ASP A 168 -7.03 11.72 -0.04
CA ASP A 168 -7.02 10.76 -1.13
C ASP A 168 -7.20 9.35 -0.58
N TYR A 169 -8.29 8.69 -0.99
CA TYR A 169 -8.58 7.30 -0.66
C TYR A 169 -8.16 6.37 -1.79
N ASP A 170 -7.67 5.18 -1.42
CA ASP A 170 -7.34 4.15 -2.41
C ASP A 170 -8.59 3.42 -2.89
N VAL A 171 -9.45 3.06 -1.95
CA VAL A 171 -10.71 2.35 -2.19
C VAL A 171 -11.84 3.04 -1.42
N ILE A 172 -12.97 3.19 -2.07
CA ILE A 172 -14.19 3.68 -1.45
C ILE A 172 -15.29 2.66 -1.64
N PHE A 173 -15.79 2.05 -0.55
CA PHE A 173 -17.00 1.23 -0.56
C PHE A 173 -18.19 2.15 -0.39
N ILE A 174 -19.17 2.08 -1.29
CA ILE A 174 -20.34 2.97 -1.31
C ILE A 174 -21.61 2.16 -1.37
N ASP A 175 -22.47 2.27 -0.34
CA ASP A 175 -23.82 1.72 -0.43
C ASP A 175 -24.63 2.46 -1.48
N MET A 176 -25.35 1.71 -2.32
CA MET A 176 -26.22 2.28 -3.36
C MET A 176 -27.43 2.99 -2.77
N LYS A 177 -27.88 2.59 -1.59
CA LYS A 177 -29.06 3.14 -0.93
C LYS A 177 -28.65 3.97 0.27
N LEU A 178 -28.32 5.22 0.05
CA LEU A 178 -27.99 6.20 1.09
C LEU A 178 -29.19 7.15 1.32
N PRO A 179 -29.29 7.78 2.49
CA PRO A 179 -30.49 8.56 2.84
C PRO A 179 -30.60 9.80 2.00
N THR A 180 -29.92 10.69 1.72
CA THR A 180 -30.18 12.01 1.06
C THR A 180 -29.87 11.99 -0.43
N ILE A 181 -28.67 11.59 -0.78
CA ILE A 181 -28.23 11.35 -2.15
C ILE A 181 -27.84 9.89 -2.28
N ASN A 182 -28.19 9.24 -3.38
CA ASN A 182 -27.91 7.82 -3.57
C ASN A 182 -26.41 7.55 -3.81
N GLY A 183 -26.05 6.26 -3.80
CA GLY A 183 -24.66 5.85 -3.96
C GLY A 183 -24.06 6.22 -5.31
N LEU A 184 -24.85 6.18 -6.39
CA LEU A 184 -24.39 6.60 -7.72
C LEU A 184 -24.08 8.09 -7.78
N GLU A 185 -24.98 8.94 -7.28
CA GLU A 185 -24.75 10.39 -7.20
C GLU A 185 -23.52 10.73 -6.35
N THR A 186 -23.37 10.02 -5.21
CA THR A 186 -22.20 10.14 -4.34
C THR A 186 -20.92 9.79 -5.10
N TYR A 187 -20.90 8.64 -5.79
CA TYR A 187 -19.77 8.19 -6.59
C TYR A 187 -19.38 9.21 -7.66
N LEU A 188 -20.35 9.67 -8.45
CA LEU A 188 -20.09 10.63 -9.53
C LEU A 188 -19.53 11.97 -9.01
N ALA A 189 -19.99 12.41 -7.83
CA ALA A 189 -19.48 13.62 -7.19
C ALA A 189 -18.05 13.42 -6.64
N ILE A 190 -17.74 12.27 -6.06
CA ILE A 190 -16.39 11.93 -5.60
C ILE A 190 -15.43 11.81 -6.78
N LYS A 191 -15.83 11.15 -7.86
CA LYS A 191 -15.03 11.01 -9.07
C LYS A 191 -14.60 12.36 -9.66
N LYS A 192 -15.46 13.39 -9.58
CA LYS A 192 -15.11 14.75 -9.99
C LYS A 192 -14.08 15.42 -9.07
N ALA A 193 -14.04 15.03 -7.80
CA ALA A 193 -13.16 15.61 -6.80
C ALA A 193 -11.82 14.86 -6.66
N ASN A 194 -11.84 13.52 -6.83
CA ASN A 194 -10.69 12.65 -6.71
C ASN A 194 -10.80 11.53 -7.76
N THR A 195 -9.97 11.60 -8.79
CA THR A 195 -9.98 10.66 -9.93
C THR A 195 -9.24 9.36 -9.66
N GLU A 196 -8.42 9.31 -8.60
CA GLU A 196 -7.54 8.18 -8.27
C GLU A 196 -8.23 7.13 -7.37
N ALA A 197 -9.31 7.49 -6.69
CA ALA A 197 -10.03 6.57 -5.83
C ALA A 197 -10.79 5.52 -6.65
N VAL A 198 -10.62 4.26 -6.30
CA VAL A 198 -11.38 3.15 -6.90
C VAL A 198 -12.65 2.93 -6.08
N ALA A 199 -13.81 3.09 -6.70
CA ALA A 199 -15.10 2.87 -6.05
C ALA A 199 -15.58 1.43 -6.24
N ILE A 200 -15.99 0.80 -5.14
CA ILE A 200 -16.69 -0.48 -5.08
C ILE A 200 -18.09 -0.20 -4.55
N MET A 201 -19.09 -0.44 -5.38
CA MET A 201 -20.48 -0.25 -4.99
C MET A 201 -20.95 -1.41 -4.10
N MET A 202 -21.87 -1.15 -3.19
CA MET A 202 -22.48 -2.18 -2.32
C MET A 202 -24.00 -2.09 -2.38
N THR A 203 -24.70 -3.23 -2.37
CA THR A 203 -26.17 -3.24 -2.34
C THR A 203 -26.75 -4.49 -1.70
N GLY A 204 -27.86 -4.33 -0.99
CA GLY A 204 -28.72 -5.45 -0.53
C GLY A 204 -29.84 -5.79 -1.50
N TYR A 205 -30.08 -5.01 -2.55
CA TYR A 205 -31.25 -5.09 -3.43
C TYR A 205 -30.85 -5.38 -4.87
N ARG A 206 -30.93 -6.66 -5.28
CA ARG A 206 -30.51 -7.09 -6.63
C ARG A 206 -31.41 -6.60 -7.77
N GLN A 207 -32.71 -6.46 -7.54
CA GLN A 207 -33.69 -6.17 -8.60
C GLN A 207 -34.12 -4.70 -8.68
N GLU A 208 -34.15 -3.99 -7.53
CA GLU A 208 -34.68 -2.61 -7.48
C GLU A 208 -33.73 -1.54 -8.01
N ILE A 209 -32.42 -1.84 -8.07
CA ILE A 209 -31.38 -0.86 -8.42
C ILE A 209 -30.40 -1.37 -9.50
N ALA A 210 -30.83 -2.38 -10.29
CA ALA A 210 -30.00 -2.93 -11.36
C ALA A 210 -29.51 -1.85 -12.34
N ASP A 211 -30.40 -0.95 -12.74
CA ASP A 211 -30.11 0.16 -13.67
C ASP A 211 -29.06 1.12 -13.08
N LEU A 212 -29.17 1.45 -11.78
CA LEU A 212 -28.19 2.32 -11.10
C LEU A 212 -26.84 1.66 -10.94
N VAL A 213 -26.78 0.35 -10.70
CA VAL A 213 -25.53 -0.43 -10.65
C VAL A 213 -24.89 -0.45 -12.03
N GLU A 214 -25.66 -0.70 -13.08
CA GLU A 214 -25.17 -0.68 -14.46
C GLU A 214 -24.62 0.71 -14.84
N GLU A 215 -25.31 1.79 -14.48
CA GLU A 215 -24.82 3.15 -14.70
C GLU A 215 -23.53 3.46 -13.93
N ALA A 216 -23.40 2.98 -12.68
CA ALA A 216 -22.18 3.13 -11.91
C ALA A 216 -21.00 2.41 -12.57
N LEU A 217 -21.20 1.17 -13.04
CA LEU A 217 -20.19 0.39 -13.73
C LEU A 217 -19.80 1.03 -15.07
N ASN A 218 -20.79 1.50 -15.85
CA ASN A 218 -20.56 2.25 -17.10
C ASN A 218 -19.81 3.56 -16.85
N SER A 219 -19.93 4.12 -15.65
CA SER A 219 -19.18 5.30 -15.18
C SER A 219 -17.82 4.94 -14.55
N ASN A 220 -17.29 3.72 -14.79
CA ASN A 220 -16.02 3.19 -14.28
C ASN A 220 -15.95 2.94 -12.75
N ALA A 221 -17.05 2.66 -12.08
CA ALA A 221 -16.98 1.97 -10.80
C ALA A 221 -16.35 0.59 -11.01
N TYR A 222 -15.54 0.13 -10.05
CA TYR A 222 -14.74 -1.09 -10.22
C TYR A 222 -15.62 -2.35 -10.30
N THR A 223 -16.54 -2.47 -9.37
CA THR A 223 -17.50 -3.59 -9.27
C THR A 223 -18.61 -3.24 -8.29
N CYS A 224 -19.59 -4.15 -8.17
CA CYS A 224 -20.64 -4.09 -7.16
C CYS A 224 -20.67 -5.36 -6.32
N LEU A 225 -20.63 -5.20 -5.00
CA LEU A 225 -20.78 -6.27 -4.01
C LEU A 225 -22.24 -6.35 -3.53
N TYR A 226 -22.72 -7.56 -3.35
CA TYR A 226 -24.06 -7.80 -2.83
C TYR A 226 -24.01 -8.18 -1.34
N LYS A 227 -24.83 -7.50 -0.54
CA LYS A 227 -24.98 -7.83 0.89
C LYS A 227 -25.82 -9.12 1.04
N PRO A 228 -25.46 -10.02 1.98
CA PRO A 228 -24.41 -9.89 3.00
C PRO A 228 -23.00 -10.01 2.40
N LEU A 229 -22.08 -9.16 2.88
CA LEU A 229 -20.72 -9.07 2.34
C LEU A 229 -19.87 -10.25 2.81
N ASP A 230 -19.19 -10.90 1.86
CA ASP A 230 -18.19 -11.90 2.14
C ASP A 230 -16.84 -11.24 2.46
N GLY A 231 -16.26 -11.57 3.62
CA GLY A 231 -15.04 -10.94 4.08
C GLY A 231 -13.81 -11.29 3.24
N GLU A 232 -13.75 -12.49 2.66
CA GLU A 232 -12.64 -12.89 1.78
C GLU A 232 -12.74 -12.17 0.43
N GLU A 233 -13.96 -12.01 -0.09
CA GLU A 233 -14.20 -11.26 -1.32
C GLU A 233 -13.84 -9.78 -1.16
N VAL A 234 -14.24 -9.15 -0.05
CA VAL A 234 -13.87 -7.76 0.28
C VAL A 234 -12.34 -7.58 0.30
N LEU A 235 -11.62 -8.46 1.00
CA LEU A 235 -10.16 -8.39 1.09
C LEU A 235 -9.50 -8.62 -0.27
N ARG A 236 -9.97 -9.60 -1.05
CA ARG A 236 -9.46 -9.88 -2.39
C ARG A 236 -9.59 -8.66 -3.31
N LEU A 237 -10.73 -7.99 -3.32
CA LEU A 237 -10.96 -6.81 -4.15
C LEU A 237 -10.04 -5.65 -3.77
N VAL A 238 -9.82 -5.41 -2.47
CA VAL A 238 -8.88 -4.37 -2.03
C VAL A 238 -7.45 -4.69 -2.48
N GLU A 239 -7.02 -5.95 -2.38
CA GLU A 239 -5.70 -6.40 -2.83
C GLU A 239 -5.54 -6.24 -4.35
N GLU A 240 -6.55 -6.63 -5.15
CA GLU A 240 -6.55 -6.45 -6.62
C GLU A 240 -6.44 -4.97 -7.03
N VAL A 241 -7.16 -4.09 -6.35
CA VAL A 241 -7.06 -2.63 -6.61
C VAL A 241 -5.66 -2.11 -6.31
N ARG A 242 -5.07 -2.53 -5.20
CA ARG A 242 -3.70 -2.13 -4.82
C ARG A 242 -2.66 -2.59 -5.84
N GLU A 243 -2.74 -3.86 -6.27
CA GLU A 243 -1.83 -4.38 -7.29
C GLU A 243 -1.93 -3.63 -8.62
N ARG A 244 -3.15 -3.24 -9.03
CA ARG A 244 -3.35 -2.43 -10.25
C ARG A 244 -2.70 -1.05 -10.14
N LYS A 245 -2.90 -0.35 -9.03
CA LYS A 245 -2.27 0.96 -8.78
C LYS A 245 -0.74 0.86 -8.81
N GLN A 246 -0.15 -0.20 -8.24
CA GLN A 246 1.29 -0.43 -8.26
C GLN A 246 1.87 -0.70 -9.66
N LYS A 247 1.08 -1.28 -10.57
CA LYS A 247 1.51 -1.55 -11.97
C LYS A 247 1.36 -0.35 -12.89
N SER A 248 0.56 0.64 -12.53
CA SER A 248 0.23 1.83 -13.35
C SER A 248 1.03 3.08 -12.99
N GLY A 249 1.82 3.07 -11.94
CA GLY A 249 2.71 4.16 -11.47
C GLY A 249 4.17 3.77 -11.50
#